data_92844e10385200d1e2305ac9d7e737b3
#
_entry.id   92844e10385200d1e2305ac9d7e737b3
#
_cell.length_a   1.000
_cell.length_b   1.000
_cell.length_c   1.000
_cell.angle_alpha   90.00
_cell.angle_beta   90.00
_cell.angle_gamma   90.00
#
_symmetry.space_group_name_H-M   'P 1'
#
loop_
_entity.id
_entity.type
_entity.pdbx_description
1 polymer ?
#
loop_
_entity_poly.entity_id
_entity_poly.type
_entity_poly.pdbx_seq_one_letter_code
_entity_poly.pdbx_strand_id
1 'polypeptide(L)'
;MNATIYKNPTKTAYILIIFLALFSTIYNGFLPLHGDEAYYWVWSKHLQAGYYDHPPMIAFLIYLTNFISQSEWGVRLVNVLSMSAAAIYIFKLTKILSDDKTALNAVIIFSSVILTHAGYIITTPDSPLILFWSISLYYTYRALFIGEKKDFILTGLFLGLLMLSKYTAILYIAGVVIFMLLKRRDLFLNPYMYLAVIIASIVVSPMLIWNYQHDWISFTFQLHHGSTSSYEIYPHLFFDFFGGQFGIFSPVFAAVLFFFLIKDKLYFKDDKLFFISLSIVVTLLFFMYKSLYTRMALNYSAPAYIGAAVLLAVMISKYELKKTFKAGLIVALIFTILGRVAFLFFLPYVQERMYGNKEAVKLLATHAKEGDSFYGDHLTIAAYLTYYLPNHPDADLALPSRYSQYDMWRKKDYLKDGLVLTREAEDARLKQIYKDVKEVDTLTVKNGVHSTKTFHIYRVKEHY
;
A
#
# COMPACT_ATOMS: atom_id res chain seq x y z
N MET A 1 12.45 25.60 -16.20
CA MET A 1 13.22 24.35 -16.07
C MET A 1 14.33 24.40 -17.08
N ASN A 2 15.57 24.11 -16.68
CA ASN A 2 16.74 24.25 -17.52
C ASN A 2 16.69 23.35 -18.77
N ALA A 3 17.10 23.89 -19.92
CA ALA A 3 17.19 23.11 -21.18
C ALA A 3 18.01 21.81 -21.04
N THR A 4 18.90 21.74 -20.08
CA THR A 4 19.77 20.58 -19.79
C THR A 4 18.98 19.33 -19.40
N ILE A 5 17.88 19.46 -18.62
CA ILE A 5 17.03 18.34 -18.17
C ILE A 5 16.38 17.64 -19.37
N TYR A 6 16.00 18.39 -20.39
CA TYR A 6 15.33 17.87 -21.58
C TYR A 6 16.29 17.53 -22.73
N LYS A 7 17.61 17.63 -22.52
CA LYS A 7 18.60 17.24 -23.55
C LYS A 7 18.55 15.72 -23.82
N ASN A 8 18.33 14.92 -22.78
CA ASN A 8 18.10 13.49 -22.88
C ASN A 8 17.04 13.04 -21.86
N PRO A 9 15.73 13.17 -22.19
CA PRO A 9 14.65 12.93 -21.25
C PRO A 9 14.65 11.52 -20.68
N THR A 10 14.93 10.52 -21.50
CA THR A 10 14.99 9.11 -21.09
C THR A 10 16.07 8.91 -20.01
N LYS A 11 17.30 9.37 -20.26
CA LYS A 11 18.41 9.27 -19.30
C LYS A 11 18.05 10.01 -18.00
N THR A 12 17.47 11.20 -18.11
CA THR A 12 17.07 12.01 -16.95
C THR A 12 16.02 11.29 -16.10
N ALA A 13 15.01 10.65 -16.73
CA ALA A 13 14.01 9.86 -16.01
C ALA A 13 14.63 8.72 -15.22
N TYR A 14 15.48 7.93 -15.82
CA TYR A 14 16.16 6.81 -15.13
C TYR A 14 17.08 7.29 -14.01
N ILE A 15 17.82 8.38 -14.20
CA ILE A 15 18.65 8.97 -13.13
C ILE A 15 17.78 9.40 -11.97
N LEU A 16 16.64 10.05 -12.21
CA LEU A 16 15.70 10.47 -11.16
C LEU A 16 15.16 9.25 -10.39
N ILE A 17 14.75 8.20 -11.10
CA ILE A 17 14.21 6.97 -10.49
C ILE A 17 15.29 6.31 -9.61
N ILE A 18 16.51 6.16 -10.11
CA ILE A 18 17.62 5.57 -9.35
C ILE A 18 17.98 6.42 -8.14
N PHE A 19 18.02 7.75 -8.30
CA PHE A 19 18.29 8.67 -7.20
C PHE A 19 17.22 8.53 -6.08
N LEU A 20 15.94 8.50 -6.44
CA LEU A 20 14.86 8.34 -5.47
C LEU A 20 14.87 6.96 -4.79
N ALA A 21 15.24 5.91 -5.53
CA ALA A 21 15.39 4.57 -4.99
C ALA A 21 16.51 4.53 -3.92
N LEU A 22 17.67 5.03 -4.25
CA LEU A 22 18.83 5.07 -3.33
C LEU A 22 18.54 5.96 -2.12
N PHE A 23 18.02 7.17 -2.36
CA PHE A 23 17.64 8.10 -1.30
C PHE A 23 16.60 7.48 -0.35
N SER A 24 15.55 6.84 -0.89
CA SER A 24 14.51 6.23 -0.06
C SER A 24 15.03 5.00 0.70
N THR A 25 15.92 4.21 0.13
CA THR A 25 16.53 3.06 0.83
C THR A 25 17.32 3.54 2.04
N ILE A 26 18.17 4.58 1.88
CA ILE A 26 18.93 5.16 2.99
C ILE A 26 18.00 5.78 4.03
N TYR A 27 17.04 6.59 3.60
CA TYR A 27 16.07 7.24 4.46
C TYR A 27 15.27 6.24 5.31
N ASN A 28 14.84 5.14 4.72
CA ASN A 28 14.04 4.09 5.36
C ASN A 28 14.80 3.37 6.49
N GLY A 29 16.13 3.38 6.47
CA GLY A 29 16.97 2.82 7.54
C GLY A 29 16.91 3.62 8.86
N PHE A 30 16.45 4.86 8.82
CA PHE A 30 16.33 5.70 10.03
C PHE A 30 14.96 5.60 10.71
N LEU A 31 14.00 4.92 10.12
CA LEU A 31 12.64 4.83 10.63
C LEU A 31 12.32 3.45 11.21
N PRO A 32 11.73 3.35 12.42
CA PRO A 32 11.21 2.09 12.93
C PRO A 32 10.07 1.58 12.05
N LEU A 33 9.75 0.28 12.09
CA LEU A 33 8.64 -0.28 11.33
C LEU A 33 7.28 0.26 11.82
N HIS A 34 6.34 0.38 10.90
CA HIS A 34 4.92 0.49 11.22
C HIS A 34 4.38 -0.87 11.67
N GLY A 35 3.33 -0.90 12.50
CA GLY A 35 2.76 -2.15 12.98
C GLY A 35 2.30 -3.09 11.87
N ASP A 36 1.74 -2.54 10.81
CA ASP A 36 1.31 -3.32 9.65
C ASP A 36 2.52 -3.91 8.89
N GLU A 37 3.64 -3.18 8.80
CA GLU A 37 4.88 -3.70 8.18
C GLU A 37 5.42 -4.92 8.96
N ALA A 38 5.46 -4.81 10.29
CA ALA A 38 5.86 -5.92 11.15
C ALA A 38 4.90 -7.12 10.98
N TYR A 39 3.60 -6.87 10.90
CA TYR A 39 2.60 -7.91 10.69
C TYR A 39 2.74 -8.63 9.34
N TYR A 40 2.95 -7.89 8.25
CA TYR A 40 3.20 -8.49 6.93
C TYR A 40 4.58 -9.16 6.84
N TRP A 41 5.55 -8.70 7.63
CA TRP A 41 6.83 -9.40 7.74
C TRP A 41 6.66 -10.76 8.45
N VAL A 42 5.82 -10.85 9.49
CA VAL A 42 5.47 -12.14 10.10
C VAL A 42 4.81 -13.08 9.07
N TRP A 43 3.93 -12.56 8.20
CA TRP A 43 3.37 -13.37 7.11
C TRP A 43 4.46 -13.94 6.20
N SER A 44 5.51 -13.20 5.95
CA SER A 44 6.62 -13.68 5.10
C SER A 44 7.41 -14.84 5.71
N LYS A 45 7.33 -15.03 7.03
CA LYS A 45 7.86 -16.23 7.71
C LYS A 45 6.95 -17.45 7.51
N HIS A 46 5.67 -17.25 7.28
CA HIS A 46 4.64 -18.29 7.19
C HIS A 46 3.87 -18.15 5.86
N LEU A 47 4.57 -18.40 4.74
CA LEU A 47 3.99 -18.21 3.40
C LEU A 47 2.77 -19.10 3.16
N GLN A 48 1.69 -18.47 2.74
CA GLN A 48 0.42 -19.11 2.39
C GLN A 48 -0.12 -18.52 1.09
N ALA A 49 -1.07 -19.22 0.45
CA ALA A 49 -1.72 -18.75 -0.77
C ALA A 49 -2.77 -17.64 -0.52
N GLY A 50 -3.13 -17.39 0.74
CA GLY A 50 -4.03 -16.33 1.19
C GLY A 50 -3.85 -16.04 2.67
N TYR A 51 -4.36 -14.92 3.13
CA TYR A 51 -4.36 -14.51 4.53
C TYR A 51 -5.69 -13.87 4.89
N TYR A 52 -5.96 -13.73 6.18
CA TYR A 52 -7.21 -13.18 6.69
C TYR A 52 -7.54 -11.80 6.13
N ASP A 53 -6.58 -10.87 6.21
CA ASP A 53 -6.83 -9.46 5.87
C ASP A 53 -6.69 -9.16 4.37
N HIS A 54 -5.73 -9.80 3.66
CA HIS A 54 -5.36 -9.46 2.28
C HIS A 54 -4.86 -10.67 1.47
N PRO A 55 -4.80 -10.55 0.14
CA PRO A 55 -4.11 -11.49 -0.73
C PRO A 55 -2.61 -11.60 -0.42
N PRO A 56 -1.91 -12.65 -0.90
CA PRO A 56 -0.60 -13.04 -0.38
C PRO A 56 0.61 -12.26 -0.91
N MET A 57 0.46 -11.41 -1.94
CA MET A 57 1.60 -10.86 -2.68
C MET A 57 2.57 -10.07 -1.81
N ILE A 58 2.07 -9.33 -0.81
CA ILE A 58 2.95 -8.57 0.09
C ILE A 58 3.89 -9.47 0.88
N ALA A 59 3.40 -10.61 1.38
CA ALA A 59 4.21 -11.58 2.10
C ALA A 59 5.29 -12.20 1.20
N PHE A 60 4.94 -12.56 -0.03
CA PHE A 60 5.91 -13.11 -1.00
C PHE A 60 7.01 -12.10 -1.35
N LEU A 61 6.65 -10.82 -1.56
CA LEU A 61 7.66 -9.81 -1.89
C LEU A 61 8.57 -9.51 -0.69
N ILE A 62 8.04 -9.44 0.54
CA ILE A 62 8.87 -9.30 1.75
C ILE A 62 9.77 -10.53 1.92
N TYR A 63 9.26 -11.74 1.70
CA TYR A 63 10.06 -12.96 1.73
C TYR A 63 11.28 -12.87 0.79
N LEU A 64 11.09 -12.38 -0.44
CA LEU A 64 12.18 -12.21 -1.39
C LEU A 64 13.19 -11.14 -0.94
N THR A 65 12.73 -10.02 -0.38
CA THR A 65 13.65 -8.98 0.10
C THR A 65 14.38 -9.35 1.39
N ASN A 66 13.84 -10.27 2.20
CA ASN A 66 14.50 -10.82 3.39
C ASN A 66 15.82 -11.56 3.07
N PHE A 67 16.00 -12.08 1.84
CA PHE A 67 17.29 -12.63 1.39
C PHE A 67 18.37 -11.56 1.23
N ILE A 68 17.96 -10.29 1.06
CA ILE A 68 18.91 -9.17 0.93
C ILE A 68 19.18 -8.59 2.33
N SER A 69 18.13 -8.32 3.11
CA SER A 69 18.23 -7.84 4.48
C SER A 69 16.92 -8.04 5.25
N GLN A 70 17.03 -8.43 6.51
CA GLN A 70 15.90 -8.53 7.43
C GLN A 70 15.71 -7.26 8.28
N SER A 71 16.50 -6.21 8.03
CA SER A 71 16.36 -4.92 8.71
C SER A 71 15.17 -4.12 8.20
N GLU A 72 14.83 -3.00 8.85
CA GLU A 72 13.71 -2.13 8.48
C GLU A 72 13.80 -1.64 7.02
N TRP A 73 15.01 -1.31 6.54
CA TRP A 73 15.18 -0.93 5.12
C TRP A 73 15.00 -2.10 4.17
N GLY A 74 15.34 -3.33 4.60
CA GLY A 74 15.16 -4.55 3.80
C GLY A 74 13.70 -4.87 3.56
N VAL A 75 12.87 -4.80 4.61
CA VAL A 75 11.39 -4.92 4.48
C VAL A 75 10.86 -3.89 3.50
N ARG A 76 11.37 -2.66 3.53
CA ARG A 76 10.94 -1.54 2.69
C ARG A 76 11.52 -1.53 1.28
N LEU A 77 12.46 -2.43 0.96
CA LEU A 77 12.88 -2.63 -0.44
C LEU A 77 11.72 -2.99 -1.35
N VAL A 78 10.70 -3.69 -0.85
CA VAL A 78 9.45 -3.95 -1.59
C VAL A 78 8.87 -2.64 -2.13
N ASN A 79 8.80 -1.60 -1.29
CA ASN A 79 8.26 -0.29 -1.66
C ASN A 79 9.13 0.42 -2.68
N VAL A 80 10.44 0.45 -2.40
CA VAL A 80 11.41 1.12 -3.26
C VAL A 80 11.38 0.53 -4.66
N LEU A 81 11.38 -0.79 -4.76
CA LEU A 81 11.33 -1.49 -6.05
C LEU A 81 9.97 -1.29 -6.74
N SER A 82 8.87 -1.36 -5.98
CA SER A 82 7.52 -1.18 -6.53
C SER A 82 7.30 0.22 -7.10
N MET A 83 7.66 1.27 -6.35
CA MET A 83 7.50 2.65 -6.80
C MET A 83 8.43 2.97 -7.98
N SER A 84 9.66 2.46 -7.95
CA SER A 84 10.63 2.64 -9.05
C SER A 84 10.15 1.95 -10.33
N ALA A 85 9.65 0.72 -10.24
CA ALA A 85 9.10 0.01 -11.38
C ALA A 85 7.83 0.70 -11.91
N ALA A 86 6.95 1.20 -11.03
CA ALA A 86 5.78 1.98 -11.42
C ALA A 86 6.19 3.22 -12.24
N ALA A 87 7.19 3.98 -11.78
CA ALA A 87 7.72 5.12 -12.51
C ALA A 87 8.27 4.75 -13.90
N ILE A 88 8.95 3.58 -14.02
CA ILE A 88 9.43 3.07 -15.31
C ILE A 88 8.26 2.76 -16.25
N TYR A 89 7.19 2.13 -15.76
CA TYR A 89 6.05 1.78 -16.59
C TYR A 89 5.18 3.00 -16.93
N ILE A 90 5.08 4.00 -16.05
CA ILE A 90 4.52 5.33 -16.34
C ILE A 90 5.31 5.99 -17.48
N PHE A 91 6.66 5.98 -17.42
CA PHE A 91 7.50 6.49 -18.50
C PHE A 91 7.21 5.78 -19.83
N LYS A 92 7.25 4.45 -19.83
CA LYS A 92 7.04 3.63 -21.03
C LYS A 92 5.65 3.88 -21.64
N LEU A 93 4.62 3.93 -20.82
CA LEU A 93 3.25 4.17 -21.29
C LEU A 93 3.08 5.58 -21.88
N THR A 94 3.57 6.59 -21.17
CA THR A 94 3.48 7.98 -21.64
C THR A 94 4.27 8.21 -22.91
N LYS A 95 5.44 7.56 -23.06
CA LYS A 95 6.25 7.61 -24.28
C LYS A 95 5.49 7.06 -25.50
N ILE A 96 4.72 5.98 -25.35
CA ILE A 96 3.87 5.43 -26.43
C ILE A 96 2.70 6.36 -26.77
N LEU A 97 2.15 7.05 -25.75
CA LEU A 97 1.03 7.97 -25.92
C LEU A 97 1.44 9.31 -26.53
N SER A 98 2.69 9.74 -26.31
CA SER A 98 3.16 11.06 -26.72
C SER A 98 4.64 11.02 -27.13
N ASP A 99 5.54 11.50 -26.26
CA ASP A 99 6.99 11.59 -26.53
C ASP A 99 7.82 11.46 -25.24
N ASP A 100 9.16 11.42 -25.40
CA ASP A 100 10.10 11.24 -24.28
C ASP A 100 10.07 12.41 -23.28
N LYS A 101 9.78 13.65 -23.72
CA LYS A 101 9.67 14.82 -22.81
C LYS A 101 8.42 14.74 -21.96
N THR A 102 7.32 14.40 -22.59
CA THR A 102 6.04 14.19 -21.89
C THR A 102 6.14 13.01 -20.92
N ALA A 103 6.83 11.94 -21.31
CA ALA A 103 7.10 10.80 -20.45
C ALA A 103 7.95 11.18 -19.22
N LEU A 104 8.99 11.99 -19.38
CA LEU A 104 9.75 12.54 -18.27
C LEU A 104 8.85 13.39 -17.35
N ASN A 105 7.98 14.22 -17.88
CA ASN A 105 7.05 15.03 -17.09
C ASN A 105 6.09 14.14 -16.27
N ALA A 106 5.62 13.01 -16.82
CA ALA A 106 4.78 12.06 -16.08
C ALA A 106 5.55 11.44 -14.90
N VAL A 107 6.79 11.05 -15.10
CA VAL A 107 7.66 10.56 -14.01
C VAL A 107 7.89 11.65 -12.96
N ILE A 108 8.15 12.88 -13.36
CA ILE A 108 8.34 14.01 -12.43
C ILE A 108 7.06 14.25 -11.62
N ILE A 109 5.87 14.27 -12.25
CA ILE A 109 4.59 14.42 -11.55
C ILE A 109 4.43 13.28 -10.53
N PHE A 110 4.52 12.03 -10.97
CA PHE A 110 4.37 10.87 -10.10
C PHE A 110 5.36 10.90 -8.93
N SER A 111 6.62 11.22 -9.20
CA SER A 111 7.71 11.19 -8.23
C SER A 111 7.77 12.43 -7.31
N SER A 112 7.00 13.49 -7.57
CA SER A 112 7.04 14.71 -6.77
C SER A 112 5.96 14.78 -5.68
N VAL A 113 4.91 13.95 -5.78
CA VAL A 113 3.76 14.05 -4.88
C VAL A 113 3.97 13.27 -3.57
N ILE A 114 3.42 13.80 -2.48
CA ILE A 114 3.58 13.22 -1.14
C ILE A 114 3.04 11.79 -1.07
N LEU A 115 2.00 11.46 -1.82
CA LEU A 115 1.43 10.11 -1.88
C LEU A 115 2.46 9.06 -2.33
N THR A 116 3.21 9.34 -3.40
CA THR A 116 4.28 8.45 -3.89
C THR A 116 5.39 8.32 -2.86
N HIS A 117 5.75 9.43 -2.18
CA HIS A 117 6.77 9.38 -1.13
C HIS A 117 6.32 8.61 0.11
N ALA A 118 5.04 8.68 0.50
CA ALA A 118 4.48 7.79 1.53
C ALA A 118 4.55 6.32 1.09
N GLY A 119 4.26 6.04 -0.19
CA GLY A 119 4.41 4.72 -0.80
C GLY A 119 5.85 4.18 -0.80
N TYR A 120 6.88 5.03 -0.76
CA TYR A 120 8.26 4.61 -0.57
C TYR A 120 8.61 4.25 0.89
N ILE A 121 7.82 4.68 1.87
CA ILE A 121 8.15 4.55 3.30
C ILE A 121 7.46 3.34 3.94
N ILE A 122 6.15 3.20 3.82
CA ILE A 122 5.36 2.20 4.56
C ILE A 122 5.01 1.02 3.67
N THR A 123 5.46 -0.18 4.05
CA THR A 123 5.22 -1.43 3.32
C THR A 123 3.85 -2.00 3.64
N THR A 124 2.96 -1.96 2.65
CA THR A 124 1.58 -2.45 2.74
C THR A 124 1.19 -3.17 1.44
N PRO A 125 0.04 -3.84 1.37
CA PRO A 125 -0.48 -4.39 0.13
C PRO A 125 -0.65 -3.36 -1.01
N ASP A 126 -0.61 -2.05 -0.70
CA ASP A 126 -0.59 -1.00 -1.72
C ASP A 126 0.71 -1.00 -2.54
N SER A 127 1.83 -1.46 -1.99
CA SER A 127 3.11 -1.51 -2.70
C SER A 127 3.06 -2.44 -3.91
N PRO A 128 2.71 -3.74 -3.78
CA PRO A 128 2.50 -4.61 -4.93
C PRO A 128 1.31 -4.17 -5.80
N LEU A 129 0.27 -3.57 -5.21
CA LEU A 129 -0.87 -3.06 -5.97
C LEU A 129 -0.42 -1.99 -6.98
N ILE A 130 0.36 -0.99 -6.56
CA ILE A 130 0.90 0.08 -7.42
C ILE A 130 1.84 -0.51 -8.48
N LEU A 131 2.71 -1.44 -8.10
CA LEU A 131 3.60 -2.15 -9.02
C LEU A 131 2.82 -2.81 -10.16
N PHE A 132 1.93 -3.73 -9.80
CA PHE A 132 1.24 -4.54 -10.80
C PHE A 132 0.12 -3.77 -11.51
N TRP A 133 -0.44 -2.72 -10.91
CA TRP A 133 -1.36 -1.80 -11.59
C TRP A 133 -0.66 -1.07 -12.74
N SER A 134 0.53 -0.51 -12.48
CA SER A 134 1.29 0.22 -13.50
C SER A 134 1.74 -0.68 -14.65
N ILE A 135 2.18 -1.91 -14.34
CA ILE A 135 2.55 -2.90 -15.35
C ILE A 135 1.33 -3.37 -16.14
N SER A 136 0.21 -3.64 -15.45
CA SER A 136 -1.04 -4.02 -16.10
C SER A 136 -1.56 -2.92 -17.00
N LEU A 137 -1.50 -1.65 -16.56
CA LEU A 137 -1.94 -0.51 -17.37
C LEU A 137 -1.15 -0.41 -18.68
N TYR A 138 0.16 -0.64 -18.63
CA TYR A 138 1.01 -0.65 -19.80
C TYR A 138 0.70 -1.81 -20.76
N TYR A 139 0.62 -3.04 -20.26
CA TYR A 139 0.39 -4.19 -21.14
C TYR A 139 -1.05 -4.28 -21.61
N THR A 140 -2.03 -3.91 -20.80
CA THR A 140 -3.43 -3.81 -21.25
C THR A 140 -3.58 -2.77 -22.34
N TYR A 141 -2.94 -1.58 -22.19
CA TYR A 141 -2.91 -0.58 -23.25
C TYR A 141 -2.34 -1.17 -24.56
N ARG A 142 -1.22 -1.89 -24.49
CA ARG A 142 -0.63 -2.53 -25.68
C ARG A 142 -1.53 -3.60 -26.28
N ALA A 143 -2.15 -4.45 -25.45
CA ALA A 143 -3.10 -5.47 -25.92
C ALA A 143 -4.31 -4.84 -26.63
N LEU A 144 -4.85 -3.74 -26.09
CA LEU A 144 -6.02 -3.05 -26.63
C LEU A 144 -5.75 -2.27 -27.93
N PHE A 145 -4.56 -1.67 -28.07
CA PHE A 145 -4.26 -0.71 -29.15
C PHE A 145 -3.18 -1.17 -30.12
N ILE A 146 -2.31 -2.10 -29.75
CA ILE A 146 -1.29 -2.69 -30.63
C ILE A 146 -1.68 -4.10 -31.05
N GLY A 147 -2.19 -4.92 -30.09
CA GLY A 147 -2.83 -6.20 -30.38
C GLY A 147 -1.87 -7.38 -30.58
N GLU A 148 -0.60 -7.30 -30.17
CA GLU A 148 0.32 -8.41 -30.27
C GLU A 148 -0.02 -9.52 -29.25
N LYS A 149 0.07 -10.80 -29.66
CA LYS A 149 -0.23 -11.97 -28.80
C LYS A 149 0.48 -11.91 -27.45
N LYS A 150 1.76 -11.52 -27.43
CA LYS A 150 2.55 -11.40 -26.18
C LYS A 150 1.96 -10.39 -25.20
N ASP A 151 1.32 -9.32 -25.71
CA ASP A 151 0.74 -8.29 -24.85
C ASP A 151 -0.49 -8.83 -24.11
N PHE A 152 -1.31 -9.68 -24.74
CA PHE A 152 -2.42 -10.37 -24.06
C PHE A 152 -1.92 -11.36 -23.01
N ILE A 153 -0.86 -12.14 -23.30
CA ILE A 153 -0.26 -13.07 -22.34
C ILE A 153 0.25 -12.31 -21.11
N LEU A 154 1.00 -11.23 -21.32
CA LEU A 154 1.54 -10.41 -20.23
C LEU A 154 0.44 -9.65 -19.49
N THR A 155 -0.62 -9.21 -20.19
CA THR A 155 -1.81 -8.65 -19.54
C THR A 155 -2.43 -9.67 -18.57
N GLY A 156 -2.65 -10.90 -19.01
CA GLY A 156 -3.21 -11.96 -18.15
C GLY A 156 -2.33 -12.24 -16.93
N LEU A 157 -1.02 -12.38 -17.14
CA LEU A 157 -0.06 -12.60 -16.05
C LEU A 157 -0.12 -11.48 -15.00
N PHE A 158 0.02 -10.22 -15.45
CA PHE A 158 0.09 -9.07 -14.53
C PHE A 158 -1.27 -8.72 -13.91
N LEU A 159 -2.39 -8.99 -14.58
CA LEU A 159 -3.72 -8.90 -13.95
C LEU A 159 -3.88 -9.93 -12.84
N GLY A 160 -3.41 -11.17 -13.03
CA GLY A 160 -3.41 -12.18 -11.98
C GLY A 160 -2.56 -11.75 -10.78
N LEU A 161 -1.33 -11.25 -10.99
CA LEU A 161 -0.46 -10.74 -9.94
C LEU A 161 -1.05 -9.49 -9.25
N LEU A 162 -1.73 -8.64 -10.01
CA LEU A 162 -2.47 -7.49 -9.47
C LEU A 162 -3.58 -7.92 -8.51
N MET A 163 -4.37 -8.94 -8.88
CA MET A 163 -5.42 -9.50 -8.02
C MET A 163 -4.85 -10.17 -6.76
N LEU A 164 -3.68 -10.78 -6.84
CA LEU A 164 -2.96 -11.32 -5.67
C LEU A 164 -2.38 -10.23 -4.75
N SER A 165 -2.41 -8.95 -5.14
CA SER A 165 -1.88 -7.84 -4.36
C SER A 165 -2.90 -7.25 -3.39
N LYS A 166 -4.10 -6.93 -3.87
CA LYS A 166 -5.18 -6.36 -3.04
C LYS A 166 -6.53 -6.55 -3.74
N TYR A 167 -7.60 -6.82 -2.98
CA TYR A 167 -8.93 -7.05 -3.54
C TYR A 167 -9.48 -5.86 -4.33
N THR A 168 -9.06 -4.62 -4.01
CA THR A 168 -9.43 -3.43 -4.77
C THR A 168 -8.90 -3.40 -6.22
N ALA A 169 -8.02 -4.33 -6.59
CA ALA A 169 -7.59 -4.55 -7.97
C ALA A 169 -8.77 -4.82 -8.93
N ILE A 170 -9.92 -5.28 -8.41
CA ILE A 170 -11.15 -5.47 -9.20
C ILE A 170 -11.61 -4.16 -9.88
N LEU A 171 -11.30 -3.00 -9.30
CA LEU A 171 -11.64 -1.70 -9.88
C LEU A 171 -10.90 -1.45 -11.20
N TYR A 172 -9.66 -1.94 -11.32
CA TYR A 172 -8.92 -1.90 -12.57
C TYR A 172 -9.62 -2.73 -13.65
N ILE A 173 -9.98 -3.97 -13.32
CA ILE A 173 -10.67 -4.89 -14.23
C ILE A 173 -12.02 -4.28 -14.66
N ALA A 174 -12.77 -3.69 -13.73
CA ALA A 174 -14.02 -2.99 -14.04
C ALA A 174 -13.79 -1.87 -15.06
N GLY A 175 -12.75 -1.06 -14.90
CA GLY A 175 -12.37 -0.01 -15.86
C GLY A 175 -12.06 -0.57 -17.26
N VAL A 176 -11.31 -1.68 -17.33
CA VAL A 176 -10.99 -2.36 -18.60
C VAL A 176 -12.26 -2.89 -19.27
N VAL A 177 -13.14 -3.56 -18.52
CA VAL A 177 -14.41 -4.12 -19.04
C VAL A 177 -15.32 -2.98 -19.54
N ILE A 178 -15.45 -1.89 -18.79
CA ILE A 178 -16.23 -0.71 -19.20
C ILE A 178 -15.68 -0.16 -20.53
N PHE A 179 -14.34 -0.02 -20.63
CA PHE A 179 -13.71 0.42 -21.89
C PHE A 179 -14.05 -0.48 -23.06
N MET A 180 -13.90 -1.80 -22.88
CA MET A 180 -14.22 -2.77 -23.94
C MET A 180 -15.69 -2.70 -24.37
N LEU A 181 -16.61 -2.63 -23.42
CA LEU A 181 -18.04 -2.53 -23.70
C LEU A 181 -18.41 -1.25 -24.47
N LEU A 182 -17.73 -0.15 -24.21
CA LEU A 182 -18.04 1.14 -24.83
C LEU A 182 -17.31 1.37 -26.15
N LYS A 183 -16.06 0.87 -26.30
CA LYS A 183 -15.16 1.27 -27.38
C LYS A 183 -14.56 0.10 -28.18
N ARG A 184 -14.46 -1.10 -27.59
CA ARG A 184 -13.75 -2.23 -28.21
C ARG A 184 -14.49 -3.55 -28.03
N ARG A 185 -15.77 -3.57 -28.39
CA ARG A 185 -16.60 -4.81 -28.35
C ARG A 185 -16.04 -5.93 -29.23
N ASP A 186 -15.29 -5.59 -30.28
CA ASP A 186 -14.57 -6.53 -31.15
C ASP A 186 -13.65 -7.46 -30.37
N LEU A 187 -13.08 -7.01 -29.24
CA LEU A 187 -12.18 -7.81 -28.41
C LEU A 187 -12.87 -8.96 -27.67
N PHE A 188 -14.20 -8.92 -27.50
CA PHE A 188 -14.95 -10.08 -26.99
C PHE A 188 -14.97 -11.28 -27.96
N LEU A 189 -14.59 -11.06 -29.21
CA LEU A 189 -14.42 -12.13 -30.21
C LEU A 189 -12.94 -12.52 -30.38
N ASN A 190 -12.01 -11.83 -29.72
CA ASN A 190 -10.58 -12.09 -29.86
C ASN A 190 -10.15 -13.26 -28.95
N PRO A 191 -9.64 -14.39 -29.49
CA PRO A 191 -9.24 -15.54 -28.70
C PRO A 191 -8.09 -15.23 -27.70
N TYR A 192 -7.24 -14.26 -28.00
CA TYR A 192 -6.16 -13.86 -27.10
C TYR A 192 -6.66 -13.14 -25.84
N MET A 193 -7.85 -12.52 -25.90
CA MET A 193 -8.49 -11.96 -24.71
C MET A 193 -8.87 -13.09 -23.73
N TYR A 194 -9.44 -14.19 -24.23
CA TYR A 194 -9.74 -15.34 -23.40
C TYR A 194 -8.48 -16.01 -22.86
N LEU A 195 -7.41 -16.06 -23.65
CA LEU A 195 -6.11 -16.53 -23.17
C LEU A 195 -5.61 -15.69 -22.00
N ALA A 196 -5.75 -14.35 -22.06
CA ALA A 196 -5.38 -13.46 -20.96
C ALA A 196 -6.22 -13.77 -19.70
N VAL A 197 -7.54 -13.97 -19.85
CA VAL A 197 -8.42 -14.34 -18.72
C VAL A 197 -8.01 -15.68 -18.12
N ILE A 198 -7.72 -16.69 -18.94
CA ILE A 198 -7.28 -18.02 -18.47
C ILE A 198 -5.97 -17.90 -17.68
N ILE A 199 -4.99 -17.17 -18.20
CA ILE A 199 -3.70 -16.96 -17.51
C ILE A 199 -3.92 -16.24 -16.17
N ALA A 200 -4.71 -15.17 -16.14
CA ALA A 200 -5.03 -14.45 -14.90
C ALA A 200 -5.72 -15.39 -13.89
N SER A 201 -6.67 -16.20 -14.34
CA SER A 201 -7.38 -17.18 -13.50
C SER A 201 -6.44 -18.24 -12.92
N ILE A 202 -5.49 -18.76 -13.71
CA ILE A 202 -4.46 -19.69 -13.22
C ILE A 202 -3.60 -19.03 -12.15
N VAL A 203 -3.16 -17.80 -12.36
CA VAL A 203 -2.32 -17.08 -11.39
C VAL A 203 -3.08 -16.82 -10.08
N VAL A 204 -4.37 -16.51 -10.14
CA VAL A 204 -5.20 -16.22 -8.96
C VAL A 204 -5.70 -17.49 -8.26
N SER A 205 -5.76 -18.63 -8.98
CA SER A 205 -6.39 -19.87 -8.48
C SER A 205 -5.88 -20.34 -7.11
N PRO A 206 -4.58 -20.26 -6.73
CA PRO A 206 -4.14 -20.69 -5.41
C PRO A 206 -4.81 -19.89 -4.28
N MET A 207 -4.98 -18.56 -4.46
CA MET A 207 -5.67 -17.71 -3.49
C MET A 207 -7.18 -18.05 -3.40
N LEU A 208 -7.82 -18.34 -4.54
CA LEU A 208 -9.23 -18.74 -4.55
C LEU A 208 -9.44 -20.09 -3.88
N ILE A 209 -8.56 -21.07 -4.13
CA ILE A 209 -8.58 -22.37 -3.48
C ILE A 209 -8.37 -22.22 -1.96
N TRP A 210 -7.40 -21.40 -1.54
CA TRP A 210 -7.18 -21.12 -0.13
C TRP A 210 -8.41 -20.50 0.54
N ASN A 211 -9.05 -19.50 -0.10
CA ASN A 211 -10.28 -18.90 0.42
C ASN A 211 -11.43 -19.89 0.50
N TYR A 212 -11.59 -20.76 -0.51
CA TYR A 212 -12.60 -21.82 -0.49
C TYR A 212 -12.39 -22.79 0.69
N GLN A 213 -11.14 -23.17 0.97
CA GLN A 213 -10.78 -24.03 2.12
C GLN A 213 -10.95 -23.36 3.48
N HIS A 214 -11.08 -22.04 3.53
CA HIS A 214 -11.24 -21.22 4.74
C HIS A 214 -12.57 -20.46 4.75
N ASP A 215 -13.64 -21.03 4.19
CA ASP A 215 -15.01 -20.51 4.21
C ASP A 215 -15.11 -19.03 3.71
N TRP A 216 -14.31 -18.69 2.70
CA TRP A 216 -14.26 -17.35 2.09
C TRP A 216 -13.96 -16.21 3.09
N ILE A 217 -13.26 -16.51 4.18
CA ILE A 217 -13.08 -15.61 5.31
C ILE A 217 -12.47 -14.26 4.92
N SER A 218 -11.48 -14.23 4.00
CA SER A 218 -10.87 -12.97 3.55
C SER A 218 -11.85 -12.10 2.77
N PHE A 219 -12.65 -12.70 1.88
CA PHE A 219 -13.65 -11.96 1.11
C PHE A 219 -14.75 -11.42 2.03
N THR A 220 -15.22 -12.25 2.96
CA THR A 220 -16.22 -11.86 3.96
C THR A 220 -15.71 -10.71 4.82
N PHE A 221 -14.47 -10.80 5.30
CA PHE A 221 -13.84 -9.72 6.06
C PHE A 221 -13.78 -8.41 5.24
N GLN A 222 -13.32 -8.44 4.00
CA GLN A 222 -13.21 -7.25 3.16
C GLN A 222 -14.57 -6.63 2.80
N LEU A 223 -15.59 -7.46 2.59
CA LEU A 223 -16.94 -6.98 2.35
C LEU A 223 -17.51 -6.24 3.58
N HIS A 224 -17.27 -6.78 4.78
CA HIS A 224 -17.76 -6.16 6.03
C HIS A 224 -16.87 -5.00 6.47
N HIS A 225 -15.57 -5.05 6.25
CA HIS A 225 -14.63 -3.99 6.67
C HIS A 225 -14.91 -2.63 6.02
N GLY A 226 -15.51 -2.61 4.84
CA GLY A 226 -15.94 -1.39 4.16
C GLY A 226 -17.46 -1.16 4.18
N SER A 227 -18.23 -2.00 4.87
CA SER A 227 -19.67 -1.83 5.00
C SER A 227 -19.99 -1.28 6.39
N THR A 228 -20.75 -0.22 6.43
CA THR A 228 -21.39 0.26 7.67
C THR A 228 -22.68 -0.50 7.89
N SER A 229 -22.99 -0.82 9.14
CA SER A 229 -24.27 -1.40 9.55
C SER A 229 -25.46 -0.46 9.31
N SER A 230 -25.21 0.82 9.04
CA SER A 230 -26.21 1.83 8.69
C SER A 230 -25.93 2.41 7.30
N TYR A 231 -26.96 2.55 6.49
CA TYR A 231 -26.90 3.30 5.22
C TYR A 231 -26.98 4.83 5.45
N GLU A 232 -26.55 5.29 6.62
CA GLU A 232 -26.53 6.71 6.94
C GLU A 232 -25.43 7.41 6.15
N ILE A 233 -25.79 8.56 5.56
CA ILE A 233 -24.89 9.36 4.74
C ILE A 233 -24.23 10.41 5.62
N TYR A 234 -22.90 10.45 5.59
CA TYR A 234 -22.05 11.41 6.30
C TYR A 234 -21.34 12.35 5.32
N PRO A 235 -21.96 13.46 4.88
CA PRO A 235 -21.38 14.32 3.86
C PRO A 235 -20.00 14.87 4.22
N HIS A 236 -19.70 15.10 5.49
CA HIS A 236 -18.39 15.57 5.95
C HIS A 236 -17.26 14.59 5.62
N LEU A 237 -17.51 13.26 5.73
CA LEU A 237 -16.51 12.25 5.38
C LEU A 237 -16.18 12.27 3.88
N PHE A 238 -17.16 12.55 3.03
CA PHE A 238 -16.96 12.75 1.60
C PHE A 238 -16.06 13.96 1.34
N PHE A 239 -16.36 15.11 1.98
CA PHE A 239 -15.56 16.32 1.78
C PHE A 239 -14.14 16.17 2.37
N ASP A 240 -13.98 15.45 3.49
CA ASP A 240 -12.68 15.10 4.06
C ASP A 240 -11.86 14.26 3.08
N PHE A 241 -12.47 13.21 2.52
CA PHE A 241 -11.79 12.34 1.54
C PHE A 241 -11.50 13.10 0.25
N PHE A 242 -12.47 13.80 -0.34
CA PHE A 242 -12.31 14.57 -1.57
C PHE A 242 -11.26 15.68 -1.41
N GLY A 243 -11.36 16.49 -0.34
CA GLY A 243 -10.40 17.54 -0.03
C GLY A 243 -8.99 16.98 0.21
N GLY A 244 -8.91 15.83 0.90
CA GLY A 244 -7.65 15.12 1.13
C GLY A 244 -6.91 14.72 -0.15
N GLN A 245 -7.64 14.43 -1.26
CA GLN A 245 -7.01 14.11 -2.55
C GLN A 245 -6.17 15.28 -3.09
N PHE A 246 -6.57 16.53 -2.82
CA PHE A 246 -5.77 17.70 -3.17
C PHE A 246 -4.45 17.75 -2.37
N GLY A 247 -4.50 17.36 -1.10
CA GLY A 247 -3.30 17.30 -0.26
C GLY A 247 -2.30 16.25 -0.73
N ILE A 248 -2.77 15.02 -0.98
CA ILE A 248 -1.88 13.89 -1.30
C ILE A 248 -1.31 13.91 -2.73
N PHE A 249 -2.02 14.56 -3.69
CA PHE A 249 -1.58 14.63 -5.10
C PHE A 249 -1.09 16.02 -5.52
N SER A 250 -0.89 16.96 -4.63
CA SER A 250 -0.70 18.41 -4.86
C SER A 250 -1.98 19.14 -5.25
N PRO A 251 -2.33 20.22 -4.56
CA PRO A 251 -3.54 21.00 -4.88
C PRO A 251 -3.61 21.46 -6.32
N VAL A 252 -2.48 21.87 -6.92
CA VAL A 252 -2.43 22.33 -8.30
C VAL A 252 -2.65 21.19 -9.27
N PHE A 253 -1.96 20.05 -9.09
CA PHE A 253 -2.13 18.91 -9.98
C PHE A 253 -3.52 18.28 -9.88
N ALA A 254 -4.07 18.19 -8.67
CA ALA A 254 -5.42 17.70 -8.44
C ALA A 254 -6.46 18.62 -9.10
N ALA A 255 -6.37 19.95 -8.90
CA ALA A 255 -7.27 20.90 -9.53
C ALA A 255 -7.25 20.80 -11.06
N VAL A 256 -6.08 20.70 -11.66
CA VAL A 256 -5.93 20.55 -13.12
C VAL A 256 -6.46 19.20 -13.59
N LEU A 257 -6.22 18.13 -12.85
CA LEU A 257 -6.76 16.80 -13.17
C LEU A 257 -8.30 16.82 -13.18
N PHE A 258 -8.92 17.31 -12.12
CA PHE A 258 -10.38 17.39 -12.02
C PHE A 258 -10.96 18.34 -13.08
N PHE A 259 -10.29 19.46 -13.37
CA PHE A 259 -10.68 20.33 -14.48
C PHE A 259 -10.72 19.57 -15.81
N PHE A 260 -9.67 18.80 -16.14
CA PHE A 260 -9.64 18.01 -17.38
C PHE A 260 -10.69 16.91 -17.39
N LEU A 261 -10.90 16.21 -16.29
CA LEU A 261 -11.90 15.15 -16.21
C LEU A 261 -13.34 15.66 -16.31
N ILE A 262 -13.63 16.89 -15.88
CA ILE A 262 -14.99 17.45 -15.85
C ILE A 262 -15.27 18.31 -17.08
N LYS A 263 -14.34 19.21 -17.45
CA LYS A 263 -14.58 20.26 -18.46
C LYS A 263 -14.01 19.92 -19.83
N ASP A 264 -12.84 19.31 -19.88
CA ASP A 264 -12.19 18.96 -21.14
C ASP A 264 -12.62 17.55 -21.56
N LYS A 265 -13.59 17.49 -22.45
CA LYS A 265 -14.10 16.22 -22.97
C LYS A 265 -13.19 15.56 -24.02
N LEU A 266 -11.93 16.00 -24.15
CA LEU A 266 -11.01 15.48 -25.15
C LEU A 266 -10.76 13.97 -24.96
N TYR A 267 -10.66 13.53 -23.72
CA TYR A 267 -10.48 12.11 -23.41
C TYR A 267 -11.63 11.22 -23.91
N PHE A 268 -12.85 11.75 -24.11
CA PHE A 268 -13.93 11.00 -24.74
C PHE A 268 -13.75 10.85 -26.26
N LYS A 269 -13.01 11.78 -26.89
CA LYS A 269 -12.76 11.78 -28.34
C LYS A 269 -11.53 10.94 -28.72
N ASP A 270 -10.60 10.76 -27.79
CA ASP A 270 -9.41 9.93 -27.96
C ASP A 270 -9.54 8.65 -27.10
N ASP A 271 -9.75 7.52 -27.74
CA ASP A 271 -9.98 6.25 -27.08
C ASP A 271 -8.80 5.83 -26.17
N LYS A 272 -7.58 6.23 -26.50
CA LYS A 272 -6.38 5.95 -25.68
C LYS A 272 -6.43 6.73 -24.36
N LEU A 273 -6.75 8.02 -24.44
CA LEU A 273 -6.91 8.87 -23.26
C LEU A 273 -8.17 8.48 -22.47
N PHE A 274 -9.22 8.02 -23.14
CA PHE A 274 -10.42 7.51 -22.48
C PHE A 274 -10.11 6.28 -21.64
N PHE A 275 -9.34 5.33 -22.18
CA PHE A 275 -8.89 4.16 -21.42
C PHE A 275 -8.10 4.54 -20.16
N ILE A 276 -7.13 5.47 -20.28
CA ILE A 276 -6.37 5.97 -19.13
C ILE A 276 -7.28 6.65 -18.12
N SER A 277 -8.24 7.45 -18.58
CA SER A 277 -9.20 8.16 -17.71
C SER A 277 -10.10 7.20 -16.92
N LEU A 278 -10.50 6.07 -17.50
CA LEU A 278 -11.29 5.07 -16.79
C LEU A 278 -10.53 4.46 -15.60
N SER A 279 -9.22 4.24 -15.72
CA SER A 279 -8.41 3.75 -14.59
C SER A 279 -8.39 4.74 -13.41
N ILE A 280 -8.58 6.03 -13.68
CA ILE A 280 -8.67 7.10 -12.68
C ILE A 280 -10.09 7.17 -12.11
N VAL A 281 -11.06 7.37 -13.02
CA VAL A 281 -12.44 7.73 -12.67
C VAL A 281 -13.13 6.60 -11.91
N VAL A 282 -12.99 5.34 -12.35
CA VAL A 282 -13.62 4.20 -11.68
C VAL A 282 -13.11 4.08 -10.24
N THR A 283 -11.80 4.23 -10.04
CA THR A 283 -11.18 4.15 -8.71
C THR A 283 -11.61 5.30 -7.81
N LEU A 284 -11.53 6.55 -8.30
CA LEU A 284 -11.90 7.72 -7.51
C LEU A 284 -13.40 7.72 -7.17
N LEU A 285 -14.28 7.44 -8.13
CA LEU A 285 -15.73 7.41 -7.90
C LEU A 285 -16.11 6.32 -6.89
N PHE A 286 -15.47 5.14 -6.94
CA PHE A 286 -15.73 4.09 -5.97
C PHE A 286 -15.41 4.55 -4.54
N PHE A 287 -14.22 5.11 -4.30
CA PHE A 287 -13.84 5.54 -2.97
C PHE A 287 -14.56 6.82 -2.52
N MET A 288 -14.89 7.73 -3.43
CA MET A 288 -15.77 8.87 -3.14
C MET A 288 -17.17 8.41 -2.73
N TYR A 289 -17.75 7.42 -3.42
CA TYR A 289 -19.03 6.84 -3.04
C TYR A 289 -18.96 6.18 -1.65
N LYS A 290 -17.92 5.36 -1.40
CA LYS A 290 -17.74 4.70 -0.11
C LYS A 290 -17.50 5.69 1.03
N SER A 291 -16.85 6.82 0.76
CA SER A 291 -16.60 7.86 1.76
C SER A 291 -17.86 8.58 2.23
N LEU A 292 -18.98 8.47 1.50
CA LEU A 292 -20.28 8.96 1.98
C LEU A 292 -20.80 8.20 3.21
N TYR A 293 -20.34 6.95 3.40
CA TYR A 293 -20.87 6.05 4.43
C TYR A 293 -19.86 5.72 5.53
N THR A 294 -18.57 5.80 5.23
CA THR A 294 -17.52 5.44 6.18
C THR A 294 -16.24 6.21 5.92
N ARG A 295 -15.43 6.39 6.96
CA ARG A 295 -14.14 7.07 6.83
C ARG A 295 -13.17 6.25 5.97
N MET A 296 -12.72 6.82 4.85
CA MET A 296 -11.76 6.21 3.94
C MET A 296 -10.35 6.78 4.15
N ALA A 297 -9.35 5.91 4.17
CA ALA A 297 -7.96 6.35 4.16
C ALA A 297 -7.62 6.95 2.78
N LEU A 298 -6.90 8.08 2.77
CA LEU A 298 -6.62 8.83 1.55
C LEU A 298 -5.84 8.03 0.51
N ASN A 299 -4.96 7.12 0.95
CA ASN A 299 -4.15 6.27 0.09
C ASN A 299 -4.93 5.15 -0.62
N TYR A 300 -6.19 4.88 -0.25
CA TYR A 300 -6.97 3.83 -0.91
C TYR A 300 -7.16 4.11 -2.41
N SER A 301 -7.19 5.38 -2.81
CA SER A 301 -7.27 5.81 -4.20
C SER A 301 -5.91 5.90 -4.92
N ALA A 302 -4.80 5.52 -4.27
CA ALA A 302 -3.45 5.65 -4.81
C ALA A 302 -3.27 5.10 -6.25
N PRO A 303 -3.86 3.95 -6.64
CA PRO A 303 -3.72 3.44 -8.00
C PRO A 303 -4.25 4.39 -9.09
N ALA A 304 -5.25 5.21 -8.78
CA ALA A 304 -5.78 6.21 -9.73
C ALA A 304 -4.69 7.20 -10.19
N TYR A 305 -3.75 7.51 -9.32
CA TYR A 305 -2.72 8.52 -9.58
C TYR A 305 -1.59 8.04 -10.50
N ILE A 306 -1.53 6.75 -10.82
CA ILE A 306 -0.70 6.22 -11.90
C ILE A 306 -1.22 6.75 -13.25
N GLY A 307 -2.49 6.52 -13.53
CA GLY A 307 -3.14 7.05 -14.73
C GLY A 307 -3.19 8.58 -14.73
N ALA A 308 -3.39 9.19 -13.55
CA ALA A 308 -3.42 10.66 -13.41
C ALA A 308 -2.10 11.32 -13.79
N ALA A 309 -0.96 10.76 -13.42
CA ALA A 309 0.35 11.29 -13.82
C ALA A 309 0.55 11.22 -15.33
N VAL A 310 0.12 10.13 -15.98
CA VAL A 310 0.15 9.95 -17.44
C VAL A 310 -0.77 10.99 -18.11
N LEU A 311 -2.05 11.05 -17.72
CA LEU A 311 -3.03 11.95 -18.31
C LEU A 311 -2.62 13.41 -18.17
N LEU A 312 -2.23 13.83 -16.96
CA LEU A 312 -1.79 15.20 -16.70
C LEU A 312 -0.58 15.60 -17.55
N ALA A 313 0.43 14.73 -17.66
CA ALA A 313 1.61 15.02 -18.46
C ALA A 313 1.24 15.24 -19.93
N VAL A 314 0.37 14.38 -20.48
CA VAL A 314 -0.11 14.51 -21.87
C VAL A 314 -0.91 15.80 -22.06
N MET A 315 -1.83 16.10 -21.14
CA MET A 315 -2.67 17.30 -21.24
C MET A 315 -1.87 18.60 -21.05
N ILE A 316 -0.95 18.62 -20.06
CA ILE A 316 -0.04 19.76 -19.83
C ILE A 316 0.84 20.01 -21.06
N SER A 317 1.34 18.95 -21.70
CA SER A 317 2.13 19.05 -22.93
C SER A 317 1.29 19.59 -24.09
N LYS A 318 0.09 19.01 -24.28
CA LYS A 318 -0.82 19.37 -25.37
C LYS A 318 -1.29 20.83 -25.31
N TYR A 319 -1.62 21.31 -24.09
CA TYR A 319 -2.09 22.69 -23.88
C TYR A 319 -0.97 23.67 -23.50
N GLU A 320 0.28 23.25 -23.60
CA GLU A 320 1.48 24.04 -23.27
C GLU A 320 1.46 24.71 -21.88
N LEU A 321 0.88 24.07 -20.88
CA LEU A 321 0.67 24.58 -19.53
C LEU A 321 1.96 24.58 -18.69
N LYS A 322 3.06 25.14 -19.22
CA LYS A 322 4.40 25.14 -18.58
C LYS A 322 4.41 25.84 -17.21
N LYS A 323 3.64 26.92 -17.06
CA LYS A 323 3.53 27.66 -15.77
C LYS A 323 2.81 26.81 -14.72
N THR A 324 1.71 26.18 -15.11
CA THR A 324 0.91 25.28 -14.24
C THR A 324 1.73 24.07 -13.82
N PHE A 325 2.48 23.45 -14.73
CA PHE A 325 3.39 22.36 -14.41
C PHE A 325 4.42 22.79 -13.37
N LYS A 326 5.08 23.95 -13.57
CA LYS A 326 6.07 24.47 -12.61
C LYS A 326 5.44 24.75 -11.24
N ALA A 327 4.28 25.39 -11.20
CA ALA A 327 3.57 25.66 -9.96
C ALA A 327 3.19 24.36 -9.21
N GLY A 328 2.61 23.40 -9.94
CA GLY A 328 2.25 22.09 -9.38
C GLY A 328 3.45 21.33 -8.83
N LEU A 329 4.56 21.36 -9.53
CA LEU A 329 5.82 20.74 -9.08
C LEU A 329 6.36 21.39 -7.81
N ILE A 330 6.41 22.73 -7.75
CA ILE A 330 6.90 23.46 -6.57
C ILE A 330 6.04 23.10 -5.36
N VAL A 331 4.71 23.17 -5.48
CA VAL A 331 3.80 22.84 -4.38
C VAL A 331 3.94 21.39 -3.97
N ALA A 332 3.99 20.45 -4.92
CA ALA A 332 4.18 19.03 -4.63
C ALA A 332 5.48 18.77 -3.86
N LEU A 333 6.60 19.38 -4.28
CA LEU A 333 7.89 19.22 -3.61
C LEU A 333 7.89 19.83 -2.20
N ILE A 334 7.22 20.97 -1.98
CA ILE A 334 7.09 21.56 -0.63
C ILE A 334 6.37 20.56 0.29
N PHE A 335 5.20 20.04 -0.10
CA PHE A 335 4.45 19.08 0.71
C PHE A 335 5.28 17.80 0.97
N THR A 336 5.98 17.32 -0.04
CA THR A 336 6.80 16.11 0.05
C THR A 336 8.00 16.29 0.98
N ILE A 337 8.72 17.41 0.87
CA ILE A 337 9.87 17.71 1.75
C ILE A 337 9.38 17.87 3.19
N LEU A 338 8.30 18.64 3.41
CA LEU A 338 7.72 18.80 4.73
C LEU A 338 7.26 17.46 5.32
N GLY A 339 6.60 16.61 4.53
CA GLY A 339 6.19 15.27 4.94
C GLY A 339 7.38 14.39 5.34
N ARG A 340 8.44 14.37 4.54
CA ARG A 340 9.65 13.60 4.85
C ARG A 340 10.37 14.11 6.10
N VAL A 341 10.49 15.43 6.26
CA VAL A 341 11.05 16.05 7.47
C VAL A 341 10.20 15.68 8.68
N ALA A 342 8.87 15.75 8.55
CA ALA A 342 7.96 15.41 9.64
C ALA A 342 8.08 13.92 10.06
N PHE A 343 8.19 12.99 9.12
CA PHE A 343 8.42 11.58 9.44
C PHE A 343 9.76 11.31 10.12
N LEU A 344 10.81 12.08 9.80
CA LEU A 344 12.13 11.86 10.38
C LEU A 344 12.30 12.50 11.76
N PHE A 345 11.81 13.73 11.93
CA PHE A 345 12.07 14.54 13.13
C PHE A 345 10.87 14.69 14.05
N PHE A 346 9.67 14.46 13.54
CA PHE A 346 8.41 14.64 14.27
C PHE A 346 7.54 13.38 14.24
N LEU A 347 8.17 12.21 14.19
CA LEU A 347 7.49 10.91 14.08
C LEU A 347 6.39 10.71 15.14
N PRO A 348 6.58 11.07 16.43
CA PRO A 348 5.53 10.92 17.44
C PRO A 348 4.23 11.67 17.11
N TYR A 349 4.31 12.77 16.36
CA TYR A 349 3.15 13.59 16.00
C TYR A 349 2.46 13.16 14.73
N VAL A 350 3.23 12.65 13.76
CA VAL A 350 2.70 12.31 12.43
C VAL A 350 2.35 10.84 12.29
N GLN A 351 3.00 9.94 13.08
CA GLN A 351 2.78 8.51 13.02
C GLN A 351 3.04 7.83 14.37
N GLU A 352 2.13 8.06 15.30
CA GLU A 352 2.17 7.51 16.67
C GLU A 352 2.36 5.98 16.70
N ARG A 353 1.77 5.27 15.73
CA ARG A 353 1.83 3.81 15.64
C ARG A 353 3.24 3.26 15.42
N MET A 354 4.18 4.06 14.96
CA MET A 354 5.58 3.66 14.75
C MET A 354 6.46 3.91 15.99
N TYR A 355 6.07 4.85 16.85
CA TYR A 355 6.93 5.36 17.93
C TYR A 355 6.84 4.52 19.21
N GLY A 356 8.00 4.29 19.86
CA GLY A 356 8.12 3.65 21.18
C GLY A 356 8.06 2.12 21.18
N ASN A 357 7.59 1.48 20.10
CA ASN A 357 7.40 0.02 20.09
C ASN A 357 8.73 -0.75 20.09
N LYS A 358 9.73 -0.28 19.34
CA LYS A 358 11.07 -0.89 19.29
C LYS A 358 11.76 -0.82 20.65
N GLU A 359 11.62 0.28 21.34
CA GLU A 359 12.16 0.53 22.69
C GLU A 359 11.46 -0.38 23.71
N ALA A 360 10.14 -0.51 23.63
CA ALA A 360 9.38 -1.38 24.53
C ALA A 360 9.76 -2.87 24.36
N VAL A 361 9.95 -3.34 23.12
CA VAL A 361 10.42 -4.71 22.89
C VAL A 361 11.85 -4.91 23.38
N LYS A 362 12.74 -3.93 23.22
CA LYS A 362 14.09 -3.99 23.76
C LYS A 362 14.11 -4.07 25.29
N LEU A 363 13.24 -3.31 25.96
CA LEU A 363 13.10 -3.39 27.41
C LEU A 363 12.56 -4.77 27.83
N LEU A 364 11.51 -5.28 27.15
CA LEU A 364 10.99 -6.62 27.44
C LEU A 364 12.09 -7.70 27.28
N ALA A 365 12.95 -7.57 26.26
CA ALA A 365 14.03 -8.53 26.04
C ALA A 365 15.01 -8.63 27.22
N THR A 366 15.18 -7.58 28.03
CA THR A 366 16.03 -7.61 29.25
C THR A 366 15.45 -8.49 30.35
N HIS A 367 14.15 -8.73 30.34
CA HIS A 367 13.45 -9.60 31.27
C HIS A 367 13.25 -11.03 30.76
N ALA A 368 13.59 -11.30 29.49
CA ALA A 368 13.38 -12.61 28.87
C ALA A 368 14.31 -13.67 29.47
N LYS A 369 13.76 -14.87 29.64
CA LYS A 369 14.48 -16.07 30.10
C LYS A 369 14.42 -17.15 29.02
N GLU A 370 15.30 -18.11 29.09
CA GLU A 370 15.25 -19.27 28.22
C GLU A 370 13.94 -20.04 28.43
N GLY A 371 13.26 -20.36 27.34
CA GLY A 371 11.96 -21.05 27.36
C GLY A 371 10.74 -20.14 27.48
N ASP A 372 10.90 -18.82 27.67
CA ASP A 372 9.76 -17.89 27.68
C ASP A 372 9.03 -17.86 26.34
N SER A 373 7.71 -17.81 26.40
CA SER A 373 6.84 -17.45 25.30
C SER A 373 6.54 -15.94 25.33
N PHE A 374 6.21 -15.37 24.17
CA PHE A 374 6.02 -13.93 24.04
C PHE A 374 4.63 -13.60 23.50
N TYR A 375 3.95 -12.63 24.12
CA TYR A 375 2.59 -12.28 23.79
C TYR A 375 2.38 -10.78 23.74
N GLY A 376 1.50 -10.34 22.81
CA GLY A 376 1.00 -8.97 22.75
C GLY A 376 -0.47 -8.85 23.14
N ASP A 377 -0.92 -7.63 23.45
CA ASP A 377 -2.32 -7.27 23.62
C ASP A 377 -3.05 -7.08 22.27
N HIS A 378 -2.29 -6.92 21.19
CA HIS A 378 -2.79 -6.63 19.86
C HIS A 378 -1.87 -7.21 18.80
N LEU A 379 -2.42 -7.53 17.61
CA LEU A 379 -1.69 -8.15 16.50
C LEU A 379 -0.39 -7.41 16.13
N THR A 380 -0.39 -6.07 16.18
CA THR A 380 0.81 -5.28 15.87
C THR A 380 1.88 -5.39 16.95
N ILE A 381 1.50 -5.55 18.22
CA ILE A 381 2.45 -5.76 19.33
C ILE A 381 3.06 -7.16 19.23
N ALA A 382 2.26 -8.19 18.97
CA ALA A 382 2.78 -9.54 18.71
C ALA A 382 3.75 -9.54 17.52
N ALA A 383 3.42 -8.81 16.45
CA ALA A 383 4.28 -8.67 15.29
C ALA A 383 5.59 -7.93 15.60
N TYR A 384 5.56 -6.87 16.41
CA TYR A 384 6.77 -6.19 16.86
C TYR A 384 7.65 -7.08 17.74
N LEU A 385 7.06 -7.89 18.63
CA LEU A 385 7.78 -8.88 19.43
C LEU A 385 8.51 -9.86 18.51
N THR A 386 7.79 -10.46 17.55
CA THR A 386 8.41 -11.37 16.57
C THR A 386 9.53 -10.70 15.78
N TYR A 387 9.35 -9.43 15.38
CA TYR A 387 10.34 -8.75 14.55
C TYR A 387 11.56 -8.24 15.31
N TYR A 388 11.39 -7.62 16.48
CA TYR A 388 12.47 -6.93 17.19
C TYR A 388 13.17 -7.79 18.26
N LEU A 389 12.58 -8.90 18.72
CA LEU A 389 13.27 -9.81 19.64
C LEU A 389 14.42 -10.55 18.93
N PRO A 390 15.51 -10.86 19.64
CA PRO A 390 16.58 -11.71 19.13
C PRO A 390 16.05 -13.04 18.62
N ASN A 391 16.61 -13.53 17.52
CA ASN A 391 16.23 -14.80 16.86
C ASN A 391 14.78 -14.84 16.34
N HIS A 392 14.06 -13.72 16.35
CA HIS A 392 12.71 -13.58 15.79
C HIS A 392 11.75 -14.69 16.25
N PRO A 393 11.52 -14.90 17.56
CA PRO A 393 10.63 -15.95 18.06
C PRO A 393 9.19 -15.67 17.59
N ASP A 394 8.40 -16.71 17.39
CA ASP A 394 6.98 -16.52 17.11
C ASP A 394 6.28 -16.03 18.39
N ALA A 395 5.70 -14.85 18.34
CA ALA A 395 4.85 -14.29 19.39
C ALA A 395 3.37 -14.43 19.00
N ASP A 396 2.48 -14.46 19.98
CA ASP A 396 1.03 -14.58 19.79
C ASP A 396 0.27 -13.53 20.63
N LEU A 397 -1.03 -13.62 20.69
CA LEU A 397 -1.91 -12.74 21.44
C LEU A 397 -2.27 -13.38 22.80
N ALA A 398 -1.98 -12.68 23.92
CA ALA A 398 -2.42 -13.12 25.23
C ALA A 398 -3.88 -12.80 25.51
N LEU A 399 -4.40 -11.72 24.91
CA LEU A 399 -5.72 -11.19 25.18
C LEU A 399 -6.59 -11.26 23.92
N PRO A 400 -7.92 -11.46 24.07
CA PRO A 400 -8.84 -11.34 22.96
C PRO A 400 -8.75 -9.94 22.32
N SER A 401 -8.55 -9.92 21.03
CA SER A 401 -8.52 -8.70 20.21
C SER A 401 -9.34 -8.89 18.94
N ARG A 402 -9.26 -7.96 17.99
CA ARG A 402 -9.84 -8.15 16.66
C ARG A 402 -9.30 -9.45 16.05
N TYR A 403 -10.19 -10.29 15.51
CA TYR A 403 -9.81 -11.49 14.77
C TYR A 403 -8.79 -11.16 13.66
N SER A 404 -7.77 -11.98 13.52
CA SER A 404 -6.62 -11.72 12.67
C SER A 404 -5.99 -13.02 12.17
N GLN A 405 -4.91 -12.91 11.40
CA GLN A 405 -4.16 -14.08 10.95
C GLN A 405 -3.57 -14.89 12.12
N TYR A 406 -3.28 -14.27 13.27
CA TYR A 406 -2.84 -14.98 14.48
C TYR A 406 -3.88 -15.98 14.96
N ASP A 407 -5.16 -15.62 14.93
CA ASP A 407 -6.26 -16.50 15.34
C ASP A 407 -6.39 -17.72 14.42
N MET A 408 -6.06 -17.58 13.12
CA MET A 408 -6.01 -18.70 12.18
C MET A 408 -4.80 -19.62 12.38
N TRP A 409 -3.67 -19.08 12.87
CA TRP A 409 -2.46 -19.85 13.12
C TRP A 409 -2.45 -20.50 14.51
N ARG A 410 -3.31 -20.01 15.41
CA ARG A 410 -3.34 -20.40 16.82
C ARG A 410 -3.58 -21.90 17.00
N LYS A 411 -2.70 -22.54 17.79
CA LYS A 411 -2.85 -23.93 18.23
C LYS A 411 -3.67 -23.98 19.53
N LYS A 412 -4.25 -25.16 19.86
CA LYS A 412 -5.10 -25.31 21.05
C LYS A 412 -4.39 -24.90 22.35
N ASP A 413 -3.12 -25.29 22.52
CA ASP A 413 -2.33 -25.06 23.75
C ASP A 413 -1.23 -24.01 23.51
N TYR A 414 -1.61 -22.84 22.98
CA TYR A 414 -0.65 -21.79 22.64
C TYR A 414 -0.21 -20.94 23.84
N LEU A 415 -1.05 -20.85 24.90
CA LEU A 415 -0.72 -20.11 26.12
C LEU A 415 0.23 -20.89 26.99
N LYS A 416 1.37 -20.29 27.30
CA LYS A 416 2.47 -20.87 28.13
C LYS A 416 3.00 -19.78 29.04
N ASP A 417 3.87 -20.16 29.95
CA ASP A 417 4.64 -19.22 30.77
C ASP A 417 5.47 -18.29 29.86
N GLY A 418 5.57 -17.00 30.22
CA GLY A 418 6.34 -16.08 29.43
C GLY A 418 6.14 -14.61 29.78
N LEU A 419 6.33 -13.75 28.78
CA LEU A 419 6.21 -12.30 28.88
C LEU A 419 5.10 -11.76 27.97
N VAL A 420 4.32 -10.82 28.52
CA VAL A 420 3.27 -10.11 27.78
C VAL A 420 3.63 -8.63 27.70
N LEU A 421 3.56 -8.06 26.51
CA LEU A 421 3.69 -6.61 26.27
C LEU A 421 2.32 -6.03 25.94
N THR A 422 1.90 -5.03 26.71
CA THR A 422 0.61 -4.35 26.50
C THR A 422 0.78 -2.84 26.38
N ARG A 423 -0.17 -2.17 25.72
CA ARG A 423 -0.21 -0.71 25.56
C ARG A 423 -1.01 0.00 26.66
N GLU A 424 -1.70 -0.77 27.48
CA GLU A 424 -2.49 -0.32 28.62
C GLU A 424 -2.27 -1.28 29.77
N ALA A 425 -2.64 -0.89 30.99
CA ALA A 425 -2.58 -1.77 32.15
C ALA A 425 -3.66 -2.86 32.02
N GLU A 426 -3.23 -4.11 31.94
CA GLU A 426 -4.11 -5.26 31.61
C GLU A 426 -4.03 -6.39 32.68
N ASP A 427 -3.52 -6.09 33.87
CA ASP A 427 -3.32 -7.08 34.93
C ASP A 427 -4.61 -7.82 35.30
N ALA A 428 -5.73 -7.12 35.36
CA ALA A 428 -7.04 -7.71 35.68
C ALA A 428 -7.53 -8.72 34.61
N ARG A 429 -7.30 -8.42 33.33
CA ARG A 429 -7.67 -9.32 32.22
C ARG A 429 -6.69 -10.51 32.12
N LEU A 430 -5.42 -10.28 32.36
CA LEU A 430 -4.41 -11.35 32.35
C LEU A 430 -4.64 -12.33 33.51
N LYS A 431 -5.06 -11.87 34.69
CA LYS A 431 -5.44 -12.73 35.84
C LYS A 431 -6.66 -13.60 35.60
N GLN A 432 -7.46 -13.33 34.60
CA GLN A 432 -8.54 -14.21 34.16
C GLN A 432 -8.04 -15.40 33.33
N ILE A 433 -6.81 -15.31 32.83
CA ILE A 433 -6.19 -16.27 31.92
C ILE A 433 -5.05 -17.04 32.62
N TYR A 434 -4.27 -16.35 33.45
CA TYR A 434 -3.11 -16.90 34.16
C TYR A 434 -3.28 -16.78 35.68
N LYS A 435 -2.80 -17.78 36.42
CA LYS A 435 -2.84 -17.81 37.90
C LYS A 435 -1.84 -16.85 38.53
N ASP A 436 -0.64 -16.75 37.96
CA ASP A 436 0.41 -15.84 38.43
C ASP A 436 0.67 -14.76 37.37
N VAL A 437 0.35 -13.51 37.68
CA VAL A 437 0.53 -12.34 36.84
C VAL A 437 1.25 -11.28 37.64
N LYS A 438 2.45 -10.92 37.20
CA LYS A 438 3.27 -9.88 37.83
C LYS A 438 3.73 -8.87 36.81
N GLU A 439 3.40 -7.59 37.03
CA GLU A 439 4.03 -6.51 36.28
C GLU A 439 5.51 -6.41 36.69
N VAL A 440 6.40 -6.55 35.72
CA VAL A 440 7.85 -6.60 35.94
C VAL A 440 8.54 -5.30 35.55
N ASP A 441 7.97 -4.54 34.61
CA ASP A 441 8.50 -3.26 34.18
C ASP A 441 7.45 -2.44 33.41
N THR A 442 7.72 -1.14 33.25
CA THR A 442 6.93 -0.22 32.44
C THR A 442 7.83 0.73 31.65
N LEU A 443 7.46 1.04 30.44
CA LEU A 443 8.13 2.05 29.62
C LEU A 443 7.15 3.16 29.26
N THR A 444 7.41 4.36 29.75
CA THR A 444 6.67 5.55 29.33
C THR A 444 7.50 6.37 28.34
N VAL A 445 7.00 6.49 27.12
CA VAL A 445 7.60 7.33 26.09
C VAL A 445 6.74 8.57 25.89
N LYS A 446 7.37 9.74 25.80
CA LYS A 446 6.67 11.00 25.48
C LYS A 446 6.26 10.97 24.01
N ASN A 447 4.97 11.03 23.77
CA ASN A 447 4.40 11.10 22.45
C ASN A 447 3.90 12.52 22.19
N GLY A 448 4.80 13.40 21.75
CA GLY A 448 4.49 14.81 21.54
C GLY A 448 4.48 15.66 22.83
N VAL A 449 3.87 16.86 22.75
CA VAL A 449 3.87 17.83 23.85
C VAL A 449 2.85 17.45 24.94
N HIS A 450 1.80 16.71 24.60
CA HIS A 450 0.63 16.50 25.46
C HIS A 450 0.22 15.05 25.68
N SER A 451 0.87 14.07 25.07
CA SER A 451 0.54 12.66 25.25
C SER A 451 1.75 11.82 25.65
N THR A 452 1.51 10.88 26.52
CA THR A 452 2.45 9.83 26.89
C THR A 452 1.87 8.50 26.42
N LYS A 453 2.73 7.64 25.89
CA LYS A 453 2.39 6.24 25.57
C LYS A 453 3.13 5.38 26.59
N THR A 454 2.38 4.61 27.38
CA THR A 454 2.96 3.70 28.34
C THR A 454 2.80 2.27 27.85
N PHE A 455 3.87 1.52 27.96
CA PHE A 455 3.87 0.08 27.74
C PHE A 455 4.09 -0.61 29.06
N HIS A 456 3.37 -1.71 29.29
CA HIS A 456 3.45 -2.52 30.48
C HIS A 456 3.99 -3.91 30.12
N ILE A 457 4.91 -4.42 30.91
CA ILE A 457 5.53 -5.73 30.74
C ILE A 457 5.13 -6.62 31.89
N TYR A 458 4.44 -7.69 31.57
CA TYR A 458 3.98 -8.67 32.56
C TYR A 458 4.71 -9.99 32.39
N ARG A 459 5.11 -10.58 33.51
CA ARG A 459 5.45 -12.01 33.56
C ARG A 459 4.19 -12.78 33.94
N VAL A 460 3.92 -13.82 33.18
CA VAL A 460 2.74 -14.67 33.34
C VAL A 460 3.15 -16.13 33.49
N LYS A 461 2.43 -16.86 34.36
CA LYS A 461 2.66 -18.29 34.59
C LYS A 461 1.35 -19.01 34.88
N GLU A 462 1.36 -20.33 34.65
CA GLU A 462 0.29 -21.26 34.96
C GLU A 462 -1.06 -20.79 34.42
N HIS A 463 -1.30 -21.01 33.15
CA HIS A 463 -2.59 -20.71 32.56
C HIS A 463 -3.67 -21.68 33.08
N TYR A 464 -4.93 -21.23 33.18
CA TYR A 464 -6.06 -22.02 33.72
C TYR A 464 -6.46 -23.16 32.81
#